data_0da3b73e1d5a16ade04a909b3a96c59c
#
_entry.id   0da3b73e1d5a16ade04a909b3a96c59c
#
_cell.length_a   1.000
_cell.length_b   1.000
_cell.length_c   1.000
_cell.angle_alpha   90.00
_cell.angle_beta   90.00
_cell.angle_gamma   90.00
#
_symmetry.space_group_name_H-M   'P 1'
#
loop_
_entity.id
_entity.type
_entity.pdbx_description
1 polymer ?
#
loop_
_entity_poly.entity_id
_entity_poly.type
_entity_poly.pdbx_seq_one_letter_code
_entity_poly.pdbx_strand_id
1 'polypeptide(L)'
;KAVKLPPYYPDHPVIREDWAQYLDSVNYTDVEVGRIMDRLKRDDALKNTIVFFLTDHGISSARGKQFLYEEGIYIPFVVWAPGLLPKDKIRDDFIAHIDLAATSIHLAGIALPDGMQGRPLFHPEAKPREFVVSARDRCDATVDRIRSIRSCNYKYIRNFYPLRPYLQPSQYKDTKPFMPVLRELYAAGKLNAAQSLHLAETRPEEELYDLSTDPWEIDNLAADPVHRESLIGLRALLDDWIIESDDKGRHQEPMAMYDSDMAPSLQKARKRSSQAAAEKEANIALMKRWLSEGK
;
A
#
# COMPACT_ATOMS: atom_id res chain seq x y z
N LYS A 1 26.10 8.03 -0.70
CA LYS A 1 25.64 7.59 -2.02
C LYS A 1 24.79 8.68 -2.68
N ALA A 2 24.97 8.90 -3.99
CA ALA A 2 24.21 9.90 -4.75
C ALA A 2 22.83 9.34 -5.14
N VAL A 3 21.94 9.16 -4.14
CA VAL A 3 20.56 8.74 -4.39
C VAL A 3 19.63 9.95 -4.30
N LYS A 4 18.61 10.00 -5.15
CA LYS A 4 17.53 10.99 -5.06
C LYS A 4 16.46 10.45 -4.09
N LEU A 5 16.24 11.18 -3.00
CA LEU A 5 15.18 10.85 -2.06
C LEU A 5 13.86 11.50 -2.49
N PRO A 6 12.71 10.87 -2.19
CA PRO A 6 11.41 11.54 -2.22
C PRO A 6 11.41 12.79 -1.32
N PRO A 7 10.62 13.83 -1.66
CA PRO A 7 10.66 15.11 -0.96
C PRO A 7 10.20 15.06 0.50
N TYR A 8 9.45 14.04 0.87
CA TYR A 8 9.00 13.79 2.24
C TYR A 8 10.02 13.03 3.10
N TYR A 9 11.22 12.72 2.59
CA TYR A 9 12.32 12.20 3.39
C TYR A 9 13.39 13.28 3.58
N PRO A 10 13.85 13.52 4.84
CA PRO A 10 14.94 14.43 5.07
C PRO A 10 16.26 13.90 4.53
N ASP A 11 17.11 14.80 4.07
CA ASP A 11 18.45 14.46 3.60
C ASP A 11 19.37 14.13 4.78
N HIS A 12 19.39 12.87 5.17
CA HIS A 12 20.18 12.34 6.28
C HIS A 12 20.99 11.10 5.85
N PRO A 13 22.24 10.91 6.29
CA PRO A 13 23.08 9.78 5.88
C PRO A 13 22.42 8.40 6.07
N VAL A 14 21.76 8.18 7.21
CA VAL A 14 21.06 6.92 7.51
C VAL A 14 19.90 6.67 6.51
N ILE A 15 19.12 7.71 6.18
CA ILE A 15 18.01 7.61 5.25
C ILE A 15 18.52 7.38 3.83
N ARG A 16 19.60 8.07 3.42
CA ARG A 16 20.26 7.83 2.12
C ARG A 16 20.81 6.41 2.02
N GLU A 17 21.38 5.88 3.09
CA GLU A 17 21.90 4.52 3.11
C GLU A 17 20.78 3.50 2.98
N ASP A 18 19.70 3.63 3.76
CA ASP A 18 18.52 2.74 3.68
C ASP A 18 17.91 2.76 2.27
N TRP A 19 17.75 3.96 1.69
CA TRP A 19 17.25 4.12 0.32
C TRP A 19 18.16 3.49 -0.73
N ALA A 20 19.47 3.63 -0.56
CA ALA A 20 20.44 3.02 -1.46
C ALA A 20 20.41 1.48 -1.36
N GLN A 21 20.28 0.92 -0.16
CA GLN A 21 20.14 -0.53 0.04
C GLN A 21 18.86 -1.07 -0.58
N TYR A 22 17.77 -0.30 -0.52
CA TYR A 22 16.54 -0.64 -1.26
C TYR A 22 16.79 -0.73 -2.76
N LEU A 23 17.43 0.27 -3.37
CA LEU A 23 17.76 0.25 -4.80
C LEU A 23 18.71 -0.89 -5.19
N ASP A 24 19.69 -1.19 -4.34
CA ASP A 24 20.58 -2.36 -4.51
C ASP A 24 19.78 -3.67 -4.47
N SER A 25 18.77 -3.75 -3.60
CA SER A 25 17.86 -4.92 -3.51
C SER A 25 17.00 -5.08 -4.77
N VAL A 26 16.53 -3.97 -5.36
CA VAL A 26 15.80 -3.98 -6.64
C VAL A 26 16.71 -4.50 -7.76
N ASN A 27 17.96 -4.02 -7.85
CA ASN A 27 18.94 -4.52 -8.83
C ASN A 27 19.21 -6.02 -8.64
N TYR A 28 19.34 -6.49 -7.40
CA TYR A 28 19.52 -7.91 -7.12
C TYR A 28 18.31 -8.74 -7.57
N THR A 29 17.09 -8.24 -7.32
CA THR A 29 15.85 -8.87 -7.77
C THR A 29 15.81 -9.00 -9.30
N ASP A 30 16.22 -7.98 -10.04
CA ASP A 30 16.30 -8.03 -11.50
C ASP A 30 17.25 -9.15 -11.99
N VAL A 31 18.41 -9.30 -11.34
CA VAL A 31 19.34 -10.42 -11.63
C VAL A 31 18.67 -11.78 -11.39
N GLU A 32 17.91 -11.94 -10.30
CA GLU A 32 17.21 -13.20 -10.00
C GLU A 32 16.11 -13.49 -11.04
N VAL A 33 15.37 -12.48 -11.46
CA VAL A 33 14.38 -12.61 -12.55
C VAL A 33 15.09 -13.06 -13.83
N GLY A 34 16.23 -12.47 -14.16
CA GLY A 34 17.05 -12.88 -15.31
C GLY A 34 17.44 -14.37 -15.24
N ARG A 35 17.88 -14.85 -14.07
CA ARG A 35 18.22 -16.28 -13.86
C ARG A 35 17.02 -17.21 -14.09
N ILE A 36 15.83 -16.82 -13.65
CA ILE A 36 14.60 -17.58 -13.88
C ILE A 36 14.27 -17.64 -15.38
N MET A 37 14.33 -16.49 -16.07
CA MET A 37 14.09 -16.42 -17.50
C MET A 37 15.08 -17.27 -18.32
N ASP A 38 16.36 -17.22 -17.97
CA ASP A 38 17.42 -18.05 -18.58
C ASP A 38 17.18 -19.55 -18.35
N ARG A 39 16.70 -19.94 -17.17
CA ARG A 39 16.32 -21.32 -16.88
C ARG A 39 15.16 -21.76 -17.77
N LEU A 40 14.07 -21.01 -17.84
CA LEU A 40 12.94 -21.30 -18.71
C LEU A 40 13.37 -21.42 -20.18
N LYS A 41 14.31 -20.59 -20.63
CA LYS A 41 14.86 -20.65 -21.98
C LYS A 41 15.67 -21.94 -22.23
N ARG A 42 16.54 -22.31 -21.28
CA ARG A 42 17.35 -23.54 -21.38
C ARG A 42 16.49 -24.82 -21.39
N ASP A 43 15.39 -24.80 -20.62
CA ASP A 43 14.47 -25.91 -20.49
C ASP A 43 13.45 -25.96 -21.67
N ASP A 44 13.61 -25.10 -22.70
CA ASP A 44 12.69 -24.90 -23.85
C ASP A 44 11.23 -24.61 -23.41
N ALA A 45 11.03 -24.13 -22.18
CA ALA A 45 9.73 -23.85 -21.59
C ALA A 45 9.26 -22.41 -21.81
N LEU A 46 10.17 -21.46 -22.09
CA LEU A 46 9.86 -20.02 -22.12
C LEU A 46 8.78 -19.66 -23.16
N LYS A 47 8.74 -20.35 -24.28
CA LYS A 47 7.75 -20.12 -25.33
C LYS A 47 6.32 -20.56 -24.97
N ASN A 48 6.18 -21.44 -23.96
CA ASN A 48 4.91 -21.98 -23.49
C ASN A 48 4.65 -21.63 -22.00
N THR A 49 5.25 -20.55 -21.54
CA THR A 49 5.10 -20.10 -20.15
C THR A 49 4.73 -18.62 -20.14
N ILE A 50 3.70 -18.28 -19.35
CA ILE A 50 3.37 -16.90 -19.02
C ILE A 50 4.04 -16.58 -17.70
N VAL A 51 4.81 -15.48 -17.66
CA VAL A 51 5.51 -15.04 -16.46
C VAL A 51 4.91 -13.71 -16.03
N PHE A 52 4.46 -13.63 -14.79
CA PHE A 52 4.03 -12.40 -14.13
C PHE A 52 5.13 -11.99 -13.13
N PHE A 53 5.63 -10.78 -13.26
CA PHE A 53 6.49 -10.14 -12.27
C PHE A 53 5.72 -8.99 -11.62
N LEU A 54 5.60 -9.02 -10.31
CA LEU A 54 4.93 -7.98 -9.51
C LEU A 54 5.44 -8.03 -8.07
N THR A 55 5.08 -7.01 -7.28
CA THR A 55 5.25 -7.02 -5.83
C THR A 55 3.89 -7.08 -5.13
N ASP A 56 3.84 -7.54 -3.88
CA ASP A 56 2.62 -7.61 -3.07
C ASP A 56 2.16 -6.23 -2.57
N HIS A 57 3.08 -5.29 -2.44
CA HIS A 57 2.87 -3.89 -2.06
C HIS A 57 4.07 -3.05 -2.49
N GLY A 58 3.98 -1.73 -2.35
CA GLY A 58 5.10 -0.83 -2.61
C GLY A 58 6.23 -0.94 -1.58
N ILE A 59 7.17 0.00 -1.62
CA ILE A 59 8.37 -0.01 -0.77
C ILE A 59 8.01 -0.07 0.73
N SER A 60 8.82 -0.80 1.50
CA SER A 60 8.68 -0.89 2.96
C SER A 60 9.39 0.25 3.69
N SER A 61 9.00 1.47 3.38
CA SER A 61 9.50 2.72 3.94
C SER A 61 8.52 3.29 4.97
N ALA A 62 8.78 4.51 5.47
CA ALA A 62 7.90 5.19 6.42
C ALA A 62 6.50 5.40 5.85
N ARG A 63 6.38 5.83 4.57
CA ARG A 63 5.12 6.17 3.90
C ARG A 63 4.59 5.07 2.97
N GLY A 64 5.39 4.08 2.60
CA GLY A 64 5.02 3.04 1.65
C GLY A 64 4.10 1.98 2.24
N LYS A 65 4.61 0.77 2.47
CA LYS A 65 3.82 -0.34 3.05
C LYS A 65 2.93 0.12 4.21
N GLN A 66 1.67 -0.31 4.22
CA GLN A 66 0.59 0.05 5.17
C GLN A 66 -0.11 1.38 4.87
N PHE A 67 0.36 2.19 3.93
CA PHE A 67 -0.31 3.40 3.49
C PHE A 67 -0.93 3.22 2.11
N LEU A 68 -1.95 4.03 1.80
CA LEU A 68 -2.65 3.98 0.52
C LEU A 68 -2.20 5.08 -0.45
N TYR A 69 -1.02 5.66 -0.19
CA TYR A 69 -0.33 6.54 -1.14
C TYR A 69 0.29 5.73 -2.28
N GLU A 70 0.62 6.38 -3.40
CA GLU A 70 1.26 5.71 -4.55
C GLU A 70 2.51 4.91 -4.13
N GLU A 71 3.32 5.43 -3.20
CA GLU A 71 4.50 4.70 -2.69
C GLU A 71 4.15 3.32 -2.09
N GLY A 72 2.94 3.18 -1.53
CA GLY A 72 2.47 1.95 -0.91
C GLY A 72 1.69 1.02 -1.83
N ILE A 73 1.01 1.54 -2.85
CA ILE A 73 0.05 0.77 -3.66
C ILE A 73 0.35 0.77 -5.17
N TYR A 74 1.17 1.70 -5.67
CA TYR A 74 1.61 1.68 -7.07
C TYR A 74 2.80 0.76 -7.22
N ILE A 75 2.56 -0.44 -7.76
CA ILE A 75 3.54 -1.52 -7.84
C ILE A 75 3.98 -1.77 -9.29
N PRO A 76 5.19 -2.30 -9.51
CA PRO A 76 5.56 -2.81 -10.82
C PRO A 76 4.68 -4.00 -11.18
N PHE A 77 4.24 -4.06 -12.43
CA PHE A 77 3.55 -5.20 -13.00
C PHE A 77 4.03 -5.44 -14.43
N VAL A 78 4.79 -6.51 -14.62
CA VAL A 78 5.37 -6.87 -15.93
C VAL A 78 4.89 -8.26 -16.32
N VAL A 79 4.49 -8.41 -17.57
CA VAL A 79 3.99 -9.69 -18.08
C VAL A 79 4.80 -10.13 -19.31
N TRP A 80 5.33 -11.33 -19.26
CA TRP A 80 5.86 -12.05 -20.39
C TRP A 80 4.83 -13.11 -20.83
N ALA A 81 4.26 -12.96 -22.01
CA ALA A 81 3.23 -13.87 -22.54
C ALA A 81 3.37 -14.03 -24.07
N PRO A 82 4.31 -14.87 -24.52
CA PRO A 82 4.59 -15.02 -25.96
C PRO A 82 3.37 -15.58 -26.70
N GLY A 83 3.04 -14.97 -27.84
CA GLY A 83 1.89 -15.35 -28.65
C GLY A 83 0.53 -14.81 -28.13
N LEU A 84 0.47 -14.32 -26.89
CA LEU A 84 -0.74 -13.73 -26.31
C LEU A 84 -0.69 -12.20 -26.29
N LEU A 85 0.45 -11.63 -25.93
CA LEU A 85 0.63 -10.18 -25.82
C LEU A 85 1.67 -9.65 -26.82
N PRO A 86 1.46 -8.43 -27.36
CA PRO A 86 2.47 -7.79 -28.18
C PRO A 86 3.70 -7.47 -27.33
N LYS A 87 4.88 -7.51 -27.95
CA LYS A 87 6.14 -7.14 -27.30
C LYS A 87 6.22 -5.63 -27.08
N ASP A 88 6.98 -5.25 -26.08
CA ASP A 88 7.39 -3.86 -25.82
C ASP A 88 6.21 -2.87 -25.75
N LYS A 89 5.10 -3.31 -25.13
CA LYS A 89 3.92 -2.47 -24.89
C LYS A 89 3.86 -2.03 -23.44
N ILE A 90 3.66 -0.74 -23.25
CA ILE A 90 3.26 -0.15 -21.97
C ILE A 90 1.74 0.03 -22.02
N ARG A 91 1.09 -0.29 -20.93
CA ARG A 91 -0.36 -0.09 -20.75
C ARG A 91 -0.56 0.84 -19.55
N ASP A 92 -1.47 1.80 -19.72
CA ASP A 92 -1.78 2.82 -18.71
C ASP A 92 -3.12 2.55 -18.01
N ASP A 93 -3.78 1.44 -18.33
CA ASP A 93 -5.05 1.05 -17.71
C ASP A 93 -4.86 0.55 -16.28
N PHE A 94 -5.86 0.80 -15.44
CA PHE A 94 -5.84 0.37 -14.06
C PHE A 94 -5.96 -1.14 -13.91
N ILE A 95 -5.07 -1.70 -13.10
CA ILE A 95 -5.03 -3.11 -12.72
C ILE A 95 -5.12 -3.19 -11.19
N ALA A 96 -5.92 -4.11 -10.68
CA ALA A 96 -5.96 -4.45 -9.26
C ALA A 96 -5.35 -5.84 -9.02
N HIS A 97 -4.73 -6.08 -7.86
CA HIS A 97 -4.16 -7.39 -7.52
C HIS A 97 -5.15 -8.57 -7.68
N ILE A 98 -6.43 -8.33 -7.39
CA ILE A 98 -7.48 -9.35 -7.56
C ILE A 98 -7.64 -9.81 -9.01
N ASP A 99 -7.19 -9.01 -9.98
CA ASP A 99 -7.28 -9.34 -11.41
C ASP A 99 -6.28 -10.45 -11.79
N LEU A 100 -5.21 -10.62 -11.02
CA LEU A 100 -4.20 -11.65 -11.28
C LEU A 100 -4.80 -13.06 -11.16
N ALA A 101 -5.58 -13.32 -10.11
CA ALA A 101 -6.24 -14.60 -9.91
C ALA A 101 -7.26 -14.87 -11.03
N ALA A 102 -8.10 -13.88 -11.35
CA ALA A 102 -9.08 -13.98 -12.45
C ALA A 102 -8.39 -14.24 -13.81
N THR A 103 -7.28 -13.55 -14.06
CA THR A 103 -6.47 -13.71 -15.28
C THR A 103 -5.87 -15.11 -15.36
N SER A 104 -5.31 -15.62 -14.27
CA SER A 104 -4.70 -16.96 -14.24
C SER A 104 -5.72 -18.06 -14.50
N ILE A 105 -6.91 -17.99 -13.90
CA ILE A 105 -8.01 -18.93 -14.12
C ILE A 105 -8.49 -18.87 -15.57
N HIS A 106 -8.71 -17.67 -16.11
CA HIS A 106 -9.13 -17.46 -17.49
C HIS A 106 -8.11 -18.03 -18.50
N LEU A 107 -6.81 -17.78 -18.29
CA LEU A 107 -5.74 -18.29 -19.14
C LEU A 107 -5.60 -19.82 -19.08
N ALA A 108 -6.03 -20.44 -17.99
CA ALA A 108 -6.11 -21.90 -17.86
C ALA A 108 -7.35 -22.50 -18.56
N GLY A 109 -8.21 -21.66 -19.18
CA GLY A 109 -9.45 -22.12 -19.83
C GLY A 109 -10.55 -22.55 -18.87
N ILE A 110 -10.47 -22.10 -17.60
CA ILE A 110 -11.42 -22.43 -16.53
C ILE A 110 -12.42 -21.28 -16.39
N ALA A 111 -13.69 -21.59 -16.20
CA ALA A 111 -14.73 -20.60 -15.92
C ALA A 111 -14.44 -19.90 -14.57
N LEU A 112 -14.64 -18.59 -14.54
CA LEU A 112 -14.47 -17.84 -13.30
C LEU A 112 -15.56 -18.24 -12.29
N PRO A 113 -15.19 -18.46 -11.00
CA PRO A 113 -16.17 -18.71 -9.95
C PRO A 113 -17.14 -17.54 -9.78
N ASP A 114 -18.40 -17.86 -9.43
CA ASP A 114 -19.38 -16.86 -9.06
C ASP A 114 -18.87 -16.00 -7.87
N GLY A 115 -19.12 -14.70 -7.94
CA GLY A 115 -18.68 -13.75 -6.91
C GLY A 115 -17.21 -13.31 -6.98
N MET A 116 -16.43 -13.78 -7.96
CA MET A 116 -15.07 -13.28 -8.18
C MET A 116 -15.10 -11.84 -8.69
N GLN A 117 -14.52 -10.90 -7.94
CA GLN A 117 -14.50 -9.47 -8.27
C GLN A 117 -13.36 -9.08 -9.21
N GLY A 118 -12.35 -9.92 -9.34
CA GLY A 118 -11.24 -9.74 -10.29
C GLY A 118 -11.70 -9.86 -11.74
N ARG A 119 -11.04 -9.16 -12.65
CA ARG A 119 -11.33 -9.15 -14.09
C ARG A 119 -10.14 -9.75 -14.86
N PRO A 120 -10.37 -10.65 -15.84
CA PRO A 120 -9.28 -11.17 -16.67
C PRO A 120 -8.65 -10.04 -17.51
N LEU A 121 -7.36 -9.77 -17.33
CA LEU A 121 -6.66 -8.64 -17.95
C LEU A 121 -6.52 -8.75 -19.49
N PHE A 122 -6.55 -9.98 -20.02
CA PHE A 122 -6.29 -10.24 -21.44
C PHE A 122 -7.53 -10.77 -22.18
N HIS A 123 -8.70 -10.63 -21.58
CA HIS A 123 -9.94 -10.96 -22.26
C HIS A 123 -10.24 -9.91 -23.33
N PRO A 124 -10.58 -10.31 -24.60
CA PRO A 124 -10.81 -9.34 -25.70
C PRO A 124 -11.91 -8.31 -25.41
N GLU A 125 -12.89 -8.66 -24.58
CA GLU A 125 -14.02 -7.81 -24.20
C GLU A 125 -13.81 -7.12 -22.85
N ALA A 126 -12.63 -7.26 -22.24
CA ALA A 126 -12.34 -6.62 -20.95
C ALA A 126 -12.37 -5.10 -21.09
N LYS A 127 -13.30 -4.46 -20.39
CA LYS A 127 -13.34 -3.00 -20.31
C LYS A 127 -12.28 -2.52 -19.29
N PRO A 128 -11.50 -1.48 -19.63
CA PRO A 128 -10.62 -0.84 -18.68
C PRO A 128 -11.38 -0.42 -17.41
N ARG A 129 -10.69 -0.43 -16.27
CA ARG A 129 -11.25 0.15 -15.05
C ARG A 129 -11.16 1.68 -15.13
N GLU A 130 -12.21 2.36 -14.74
CA GLU A 130 -12.20 3.82 -14.62
C GLU A 130 -11.49 4.27 -13.34
N PHE A 131 -11.49 3.41 -12.32
CA PHE A 131 -10.82 3.61 -11.04
C PHE A 131 -10.43 2.30 -10.39
N VAL A 132 -9.54 2.40 -9.40
CA VAL A 132 -9.21 1.30 -8.48
C VAL A 132 -9.40 1.74 -7.04
N VAL A 133 -9.82 0.81 -6.18
CA VAL A 133 -9.99 1.05 -4.75
C VAL A 133 -8.94 0.25 -3.99
N SER A 134 -8.41 0.86 -2.95
CA SER A 134 -7.54 0.21 -1.98
C SER A 134 -8.05 0.42 -0.56
N ALA A 135 -7.82 -0.57 0.30
CA ALA A 135 -8.34 -0.59 1.66
C ALA A 135 -7.26 -0.99 2.65
N ARG A 136 -7.33 -0.41 3.84
CA ARG A 136 -6.55 -0.82 5.01
C ARG A 136 -7.45 -0.81 6.24
N ASP A 137 -7.49 -1.92 6.96
CA ASP A 137 -8.23 -2.01 8.23
C ASP A 137 -7.30 -2.31 9.40
N ARG A 138 -6.43 -3.30 9.26
CA ARG A 138 -5.47 -3.68 10.29
C ARG A 138 -4.18 -4.18 9.65
N CYS A 139 -3.06 -3.87 10.30
CA CYS A 139 -1.79 -4.48 9.98
C CYS A 139 -1.07 -4.85 11.28
N ASP A 140 -0.89 -6.13 11.51
CA ASP A 140 -0.35 -6.69 12.75
C ASP A 140 -1.20 -6.26 13.97
N ALA A 141 -0.64 -5.62 14.99
CA ALA A 141 -1.41 -5.10 16.13
C ALA A 141 -2.07 -3.74 15.86
N THR A 142 -1.69 -3.07 14.79
CA THR A 142 -2.11 -1.69 14.50
C THR A 142 -3.45 -1.68 13.79
N VAL A 143 -4.47 -1.15 14.43
CA VAL A 143 -5.83 -0.97 13.88
C VAL A 143 -5.90 0.37 13.17
N ASP A 144 -6.40 0.35 11.95
CA ASP A 144 -6.73 1.54 11.17
C ASP A 144 -8.01 1.31 10.37
N ARG A 145 -8.53 2.32 9.73
CA ARG A 145 -9.58 2.23 8.72
C ARG A 145 -9.34 3.32 7.70
N ILE A 146 -8.86 2.93 6.54
CA ILE A 146 -8.57 3.83 5.43
C ILE A 146 -9.12 3.21 4.16
N ARG A 147 -9.72 4.04 3.32
CA ARG A 147 -10.11 3.69 1.95
C ARG A 147 -9.56 4.71 1.00
N SER A 148 -9.10 4.28 -0.14
CA SER A 148 -8.72 5.19 -1.22
C SER A 148 -9.33 4.79 -2.53
N ILE A 149 -9.60 5.78 -3.38
CA ILE A 149 -9.98 5.61 -4.76
C ILE A 149 -8.99 6.37 -5.64
N ARG A 150 -8.47 5.70 -6.65
CA ARG A 150 -7.55 6.23 -7.64
C ARG A 150 -8.26 6.26 -8.98
N SER A 151 -8.51 7.44 -9.51
CA SER A 151 -8.98 7.69 -10.87
C SER A 151 -7.84 8.19 -11.76
N CYS A 152 -8.10 8.60 -12.99
CA CYS A 152 -7.07 8.99 -13.96
C CYS A 152 -6.01 9.95 -13.38
N ASN A 153 -6.42 11.11 -12.87
CA ASN A 153 -5.49 12.12 -12.36
C ASN A 153 -5.55 12.28 -10.84
N TYR A 154 -6.63 11.86 -10.20
CA TYR A 154 -6.86 12.11 -8.80
C TYR A 154 -6.76 10.85 -7.94
N LYS A 155 -6.26 11.05 -6.73
CA LYS A 155 -6.42 10.13 -5.62
C LYS A 155 -7.18 10.79 -4.49
N TYR A 156 -8.23 10.11 -4.04
CA TYR A 156 -8.97 10.46 -2.83
C TYR A 156 -8.72 9.41 -1.76
N ILE A 157 -8.45 9.85 -0.52
CA ILE A 157 -8.25 8.99 0.64
C ILE A 157 -9.22 9.43 1.74
N ARG A 158 -9.92 8.47 2.34
CA ARG A 158 -10.76 8.68 3.53
C ARG A 158 -10.14 8.00 4.72
N ASN A 159 -9.85 8.77 5.77
CA ASN A 159 -9.35 8.32 7.05
C ASN A 159 -10.49 8.27 8.06
N PHE A 160 -10.90 7.07 8.48
CA PHE A 160 -12.01 6.92 9.44
C PHE A 160 -11.60 7.16 10.89
N TYR A 161 -10.30 7.20 11.16
CA TYR A 161 -9.72 7.52 12.47
C TYR A 161 -8.77 8.73 12.36
N PRO A 162 -9.30 9.94 12.11
CA PRO A 162 -8.48 11.14 11.89
C PRO A 162 -7.71 11.58 13.14
N LEU A 163 -8.15 11.20 14.33
CA LEU A 163 -7.48 11.52 15.60
C LEU A 163 -6.30 10.59 15.91
N ARG A 164 -5.96 9.65 15.02
CA ARG A 164 -4.76 8.82 15.10
C ARG A 164 -3.64 9.39 14.24
N PRO A 165 -2.38 9.22 14.66
CA PRO A 165 -1.25 9.62 13.82
C PRO A 165 -1.18 8.78 12.53
N TYR A 166 -0.50 9.30 11.52
CA TYR A 166 -0.17 8.53 10.32
C TYR A 166 0.73 7.34 10.69
N LEU A 167 1.88 7.60 11.29
CA LEU A 167 2.82 6.59 11.76
C LEU A 167 2.40 6.11 13.15
N GLN A 168 1.51 5.14 13.17
CA GLN A 168 1.15 4.41 14.38
C GLN A 168 2.27 3.43 14.77
N PRO A 169 2.38 3.03 16.04
CA PRO A 169 3.35 2.03 16.49
C PRO A 169 3.25 0.75 15.66
N SER A 170 4.38 0.29 15.14
CA SER A 170 4.49 -0.91 14.32
C SER A 170 5.83 -1.58 14.57
N GLN A 171 5.81 -2.77 15.20
CA GLN A 171 7.05 -3.50 15.48
C GLN A 171 7.90 -3.71 14.23
N TYR A 172 7.28 -3.90 13.08
CA TYR A 172 7.98 -4.06 11.83
C TYR A 172 8.68 -2.77 11.35
N LYS A 173 7.99 -1.63 11.38
CA LYS A 173 8.57 -0.34 10.96
C LYS A 173 9.55 0.20 11.98
N ASP A 174 9.25 0.04 13.26
CA ASP A 174 10.06 0.60 14.35
C ASP A 174 11.47 -0.04 14.45
N THR A 175 11.68 -1.21 13.83
CA THR A 175 13.02 -1.82 13.70
C THR A 175 13.85 -1.21 12.56
N LYS A 176 13.29 -0.35 11.71
CA LYS A 176 14.02 0.24 10.59
C LYS A 176 14.96 1.35 11.06
N PRO A 177 16.23 1.40 10.60
CA PRO A 177 17.22 2.38 11.07
C PRO A 177 16.81 3.84 10.88
N PHE A 178 16.00 4.14 9.88
CA PHE A 178 15.55 5.50 9.60
C PHE A 178 14.46 6.00 10.56
N MET A 179 13.73 5.13 11.25
CA MET A 179 12.61 5.53 12.11
C MET A 179 13.03 6.34 13.34
N PRO A 180 14.05 5.96 14.11
CA PRO A 180 14.58 6.80 15.19
C PRO A 180 15.02 8.17 14.68
N VAL A 181 15.73 8.21 13.54
CA VAL A 181 16.22 9.45 12.93
C VAL A 181 15.07 10.39 12.57
N LEU A 182 14.01 9.89 11.96
CA LEU A 182 12.82 10.70 11.64
C LEU A 182 12.18 11.28 12.90
N ARG A 183 12.04 10.48 13.96
CA ARG A 183 11.47 10.94 15.25
C ARG A 183 12.35 11.98 15.93
N GLU A 184 13.66 11.81 15.93
CA GLU A 184 14.62 12.77 16.49
C GLU A 184 14.59 14.10 15.74
N LEU A 185 14.61 14.06 14.41
CA LEU A 185 14.53 15.27 13.58
C LEU A 185 13.21 16.01 13.76
N TYR A 186 12.10 15.28 13.88
CA TYR A 186 10.78 15.85 14.15
C TYR A 186 10.74 16.53 15.52
N ALA A 187 11.17 15.85 16.57
CA ALA A 187 11.24 16.39 17.93
C ALA A 187 12.15 17.63 18.03
N ALA A 188 13.20 17.68 17.22
CA ALA A 188 14.12 18.81 17.14
C ALA A 188 13.62 19.97 16.24
N GLY A 189 12.43 19.86 15.62
CA GLY A 189 11.90 20.87 14.71
C GLY A 189 12.72 21.04 13.41
N LYS A 190 13.44 20.01 12.97
CA LYS A 190 14.36 20.06 11.82
C LYS A 190 13.75 19.53 10.52
N LEU A 191 12.48 19.17 10.53
CA LEU A 191 11.75 18.71 9.36
C LEU A 191 10.93 19.85 8.75
N ASN A 192 10.86 19.90 7.42
CA ASN A 192 9.93 20.78 6.72
C ASN A 192 8.49 20.24 6.78
N ALA A 193 7.51 20.99 6.23
CA ALA A 193 6.10 20.61 6.28
C ALA A 193 5.85 19.23 5.66
N ALA A 194 6.35 18.95 4.46
CA ALA A 194 6.17 17.67 3.77
C ALA A 194 6.77 16.49 4.57
N GLN A 195 7.94 16.70 5.17
CA GLN A 195 8.64 15.68 5.96
C GLN A 195 7.96 15.41 7.32
N SER A 196 7.25 16.41 7.85
CA SER A 196 6.57 16.33 9.15
C SER A 196 5.21 15.64 9.07
N LEU A 197 4.57 15.59 7.89
CA LEU A 197 3.21 15.05 7.71
C LEU A 197 3.01 13.68 8.35
N HIS A 198 3.95 12.77 8.15
CA HIS A 198 3.81 11.39 8.63
C HIS A 198 3.93 11.25 10.15
N LEU A 199 4.54 12.23 10.80
CA LEU A 199 4.81 12.24 12.24
C LEU A 199 3.78 13.07 13.01
N ALA A 200 2.84 13.70 12.30
CA ALA A 200 1.73 14.44 12.91
C ALA A 200 0.89 13.53 13.82
N GLU A 201 0.45 14.06 14.95
CA GLU A 201 -0.35 13.33 15.96
C GLU A 201 -1.78 13.02 15.48
N THR A 202 -2.25 13.76 14.48
CA THR A 202 -3.54 13.59 13.82
C THR A 202 -3.37 13.69 12.33
N ARG A 203 -4.39 13.29 11.56
CA ARG A 203 -4.41 13.40 10.10
C ARG A 203 -5.77 13.93 9.64
N PRO A 204 -5.87 14.49 8.42
CA PRO A 204 -7.16 14.93 7.89
C PRO A 204 -8.11 13.74 7.72
N GLU A 205 -9.40 13.99 7.84
CA GLU A 205 -10.45 13.00 7.55
C GLU A 205 -10.44 12.62 6.06
N GLU A 206 -10.19 13.61 5.21
CA GLU A 206 -10.17 13.45 3.77
C GLU A 206 -8.88 14.04 3.16
N GLU A 207 -8.36 13.32 2.17
CA GLU A 207 -7.21 13.76 1.40
C GLU A 207 -7.55 13.65 -0.08
N LEU A 208 -7.17 14.67 -0.85
CA LEU A 208 -7.31 14.70 -2.32
C LEU A 208 -6.00 15.17 -2.93
N TYR A 209 -5.50 14.43 -3.90
CA TYR A 209 -4.26 14.74 -4.60
C TYR A 209 -4.47 14.70 -6.10
N ASP A 210 -3.95 15.71 -6.82
CA ASP A 210 -3.82 15.69 -8.28
C ASP A 210 -2.45 15.12 -8.65
N LEU A 211 -2.41 13.87 -9.02
CA LEU A 211 -1.18 13.14 -9.32
C LEU A 211 -0.49 13.59 -10.61
N SER A 212 -1.16 14.40 -11.44
CA SER A 212 -0.55 15.00 -12.63
C SER A 212 0.40 16.14 -12.28
N THR A 213 0.18 16.81 -11.17
CA THR A 213 0.98 17.95 -10.68
C THR A 213 1.73 17.63 -9.39
N ASP A 214 1.17 16.75 -8.55
CA ASP A 214 1.75 16.31 -7.28
C ASP A 214 1.84 14.76 -7.22
N PRO A 215 2.78 14.15 -7.95
CA PRO A 215 2.98 12.68 -7.92
C PRO A 215 3.48 12.16 -6.56
N TRP A 216 3.85 13.06 -5.64
CA TRP A 216 4.33 12.72 -4.31
C TRP A 216 3.25 12.83 -3.22
N GLU A 217 2.04 13.29 -3.58
CA GLU A 217 0.90 13.39 -2.66
C GLU A 217 1.25 14.18 -1.38
N ILE A 218 1.75 15.40 -1.56
CA ILE A 218 2.18 16.31 -0.49
C ILE A 218 1.11 17.36 -0.20
N ASP A 219 0.51 17.90 -1.26
CA ASP A 219 -0.42 19.03 -1.19
C ASP A 219 -1.86 18.52 -1.18
N ASN A 220 -2.46 18.40 0.02
CA ASN A 220 -3.83 17.96 0.17
C ASN A 220 -4.82 19.03 -0.31
N LEU A 221 -5.50 18.76 -1.41
CA LEU A 221 -6.46 19.64 -2.08
C LEU A 221 -7.90 19.50 -1.56
N ALA A 222 -8.16 18.66 -0.54
CA ALA A 222 -9.53 18.40 -0.07
C ALA A 222 -10.26 19.63 0.45
N ALA A 223 -9.54 20.67 0.91
CA ALA A 223 -10.11 21.95 1.35
C ALA A 223 -10.11 23.03 0.25
N ASP A 224 -9.51 22.78 -0.92
CA ASP A 224 -9.43 23.74 -2.00
C ASP A 224 -10.76 23.80 -2.79
N PRO A 225 -11.43 24.97 -2.86
CA PRO A 225 -12.68 25.14 -3.60
C PRO A 225 -12.56 24.80 -5.10
N VAL A 226 -11.39 24.97 -5.70
CA VAL A 226 -11.14 24.67 -7.13
C VAL A 226 -11.33 23.19 -7.42
N HIS A 227 -11.01 22.32 -6.47
CA HIS A 227 -11.08 20.85 -6.60
C HIS A 227 -12.34 20.24 -5.99
N ARG A 228 -13.31 21.07 -5.56
CA ARG A 228 -14.53 20.63 -4.86
C ARG A 228 -15.35 19.62 -5.66
N GLU A 229 -15.50 19.81 -6.95
CA GLU A 229 -16.25 18.90 -7.83
C GLU A 229 -15.60 17.53 -7.89
N SER A 230 -14.29 17.47 -8.08
CA SER A 230 -13.51 16.23 -8.07
C SER A 230 -13.60 15.51 -6.73
N LEU A 231 -13.53 16.24 -5.62
CA LEU A 231 -13.68 15.68 -4.27
C LEU A 231 -15.05 15.03 -4.09
N ILE A 232 -16.13 15.75 -4.44
CA ILE A 232 -17.52 15.25 -4.31
C ILE A 232 -17.73 14.01 -5.19
N GLY A 233 -17.24 14.04 -6.43
CA GLY A 233 -17.35 12.90 -7.35
C GLY A 233 -16.65 11.66 -6.86
N LEU A 234 -15.39 11.78 -6.39
CA LEU A 234 -14.62 10.65 -5.88
C LEU A 234 -15.15 10.13 -4.54
N ARG A 235 -15.69 11.01 -3.70
CA ARG A 235 -16.37 10.64 -2.46
C ARG A 235 -17.60 9.77 -2.77
N ALA A 236 -18.44 10.18 -3.72
CA ALA A 236 -19.61 9.43 -4.14
C ALA A 236 -19.22 8.05 -4.72
N LEU A 237 -18.22 8.01 -5.60
CA LEU A 237 -17.72 6.74 -6.16
C LEU A 237 -17.20 5.78 -5.08
N LEU A 238 -16.55 6.31 -4.05
CA LEU A 238 -16.10 5.48 -2.93
C LEU A 238 -17.27 4.99 -2.09
N ASP A 239 -18.26 5.82 -1.83
CA ASP A 239 -19.47 5.45 -1.08
C ASP A 239 -20.27 4.35 -1.82
N ASP A 240 -20.44 4.50 -3.12
CA ASP A 240 -21.08 3.49 -3.98
C ASP A 240 -20.30 2.17 -3.92
N TRP A 241 -18.98 2.21 -4.06
CA TRP A 241 -18.15 1.00 -3.97
C TRP A 241 -18.27 0.31 -2.61
N ILE A 242 -18.29 1.07 -1.50
CA ILE A 242 -18.46 0.53 -0.15
C ILE A 242 -19.78 -0.23 -0.01
N ILE A 243 -20.84 0.30 -0.63
CA ILE A 243 -22.18 -0.31 -0.62
C ILE A 243 -22.22 -1.55 -1.54
N GLU A 244 -21.79 -1.40 -2.78
CA GLU A 244 -21.85 -2.45 -3.80
C GLU A 244 -20.98 -3.67 -3.46
N SER A 245 -19.79 -3.44 -2.89
CA SER A 245 -18.87 -4.51 -2.48
C SER A 245 -19.23 -5.12 -1.12
N ASP A 246 -20.23 -4.58 -0.42
CA ASP A 246 -20.53 -4.91 0.97
C ASP A 246 -19.28 -4.84 1.85
N ASP A 247 -18.49 -3.76 1.69
CA ASP A 247 -17.23 -3.59 2.41
C ASP A 247 -17.44 -3.68 3.93
N LYS A 248 -16.98 -4.78 4.51
CA LYS A 248 -17.12 -5.03 5.97
C LYS A 248 -16.31 -4.06 6.80
N GLY A 249 -15.26 -3.45 6.23
CA GLY A 249 -14.48 -2.39 6.87
C GLY A 249 -15.25 -1.10 7.12
N ARG A 250 -16.49 -0.93 6.59
CA ARG A 250 -17.41 0.14 7.02
C ARG A 250 -17.80 0.02 8.50
N HIS A 251 -17.65 -1.15 9.09
CA HIS A 251 -17.88 -1.41 10.49
C HIS A 251 -16.56 -1.58 11.24
N GLN A 252 -16.54 -1.13 12.49
CA GLN A 252 -15.40 -1.38 13.36
C GLN A 252 -15.30 -2.87 13.66
N GLU A 253 -14.06 -3.41 13.60
CA GLU A 253 -13.79 -4.79 13.99
C GLU A 253 -14.23 -5.05 15.43
N PRO A 254 -15.01 -6.12 15.71
CA PRO A 254 -15.38 -6.47 17.06
C PRO A 254 -14.14 -6.75 17.92
N MET A 255 -14.12 -6.22 19.14
CA MET A 255 -12.98 -6.39 20.07
C MET A 255 -12.63 -7.85 20.31
N ALA A 256 -13.63 -8.74 20.34
CA ALA A 256 -13.42 -10.17 20.52
C ALA A 256 -12.60 -10.80 19.36
N MET A 257 -12.79 -10.32 18.12
CA MET A 257 -12.01 -10.76 16.96
C MET A 257 -10.57 -10.26 17.06
N TYR A 258 -10.40 -8.99 17.41
CA TYR A 258 -9.08 -8.41 17.65
C TYR A 258 -8.30 -9.18 18.72
N ASP A 259 -8.94 -9.47 19.85
CA ASP A 259 -8.32 -10.22 20.97
C ASP A 259 -7.97 -11.66 20.57
N SER A 260 -8.84 -12.31 19.82
CA SER A 260 -8.60 -13.66 19.30
C SER A 260 -7.35 -13.74 18.43
N ASP A 261 -7.14 -12.74 17.55
CA ASP A 261 -5.97 -12.68 16.68
C ASP A 261 -4.69 -12.22 17.41
N MET A 262 -4.84 -11.34 18.40
CA MET A 262 -3.68 -10.83 19.14
C MET A 262 -3.13 -11.87 20.14
N ALA A 263 -3.93 -12.77 20.66
CA ALA A 263 -3.48 -13.77 21.61
C ALA A 263 -2.33 -14.67 21.08
N PRO A 264 -2.46 -15.33 19.91
CA PRO A 264 -1.36 -16.12 19.35
C PRO A 264 -0.17 -15.23 18.92
N SER A 265 -0.41 -14.02 18.45
CA SER A 265 0.65 -13.07 18.08
C SER A 265 1.49 -12.67 19.30
N LEU A 266 0.85 -12.39 20.42
CA LEU A 266 1.53 -12.09 21.68
C LEU A 266 2.28 -13.31 22.22
N GLN A 267 1.72 -14.51 22.13
CA GLN A 267 2.41 -15.72 22.53
C GLN A 267 3.68 -15.95 21.70
N LYS A 268 3.64 -15.67 20.39
CA LYS A 268 4.82 -15.71 19.51
C LYS A 268 5.86 -14.67 19.93
N ALA A 269 5.43 -13.45 20.27
CA ALA A 269 6.34 -12.41 20.75
C ALA A 269 7.04 -12.81 22.07
N ARG A 270 6.31 -13.41 23.01
CA ARG A 270 6.85 -13.93 24.28
C ARG A 270 7.91 -15.01 24.07
N LYS A 271 7.75 -15.86 23.05
CA LYS A 271 8.76 -16.88 22.70
C LYS A 271 10.02 -16.24 22.07
N ARG A 272 9.91 -15.05 21.48
CA ARG A 272 11.04 -14.37 20.84
C ARG A 272 11.91 -13.63 21.86
N SER A 273 11.32 -12.78 22.68
CA SER A 273 11.99 -12.08 23.79
C SER A 273 10.98 -11.38 24.70
N SER A 274 11.39 -11.08 25.95
CA SER A 274 10.60 -10.28 26.87
C SER A 274 10.33 -8.85 26.34
N GLN A 275 11.31 -8.26 25.68
CA GLN A 275 11.17 -6.95 25.05
C GLN A 275 10.10 -6.96 23.93
N ALA A 276 10.16 -7.92 23.00
CA ALA A 276 9.18 -8.05 21.94
C ALA A 276 7.77 -8.28 22.48
N ALA A 277 7.63 -9.01 23.59
CA ALA A 277 6.35 -9.20 24.26
C ALA A 277 5.82 -7.89 24.86
N ALA A 278 6.66 -7.15 25.60
CA ALA A 278 6.29 -5.87 26.22
C ALA A 278 5.85 -4.83 25.17
N GLU A 279 6.60 -4.71 24.06
CA GLU A 279 6.25 -3.84 22.95
C GLU A 279 4.90 -4.22 22.32
N LYS A 280 4.65 -5.51 22.12
CA LYS A 280 3.38 -6.00 21.58
C LYS A 280 2.23 -5.73 22.55
N GLU A 281 2.40 -5.98 23.84
CA GLU A 281 1.42 -5.68 24.88
C GLU A 281 1.08 -4.19 24.92
N ALA A 282 2.09 -3.32 24.87
CA ALA A 282 1.90 -1.87 24.83
C ALA A 282 1.10 -1.42 23.59
N ASN A 283 1.41 -1.97 22.42
CA ASN A 283 0.68 -1.65 21.19
C ASN A 283 -0.78 -2.13 21.24
N ILE A 284 -1.03 -3.33 21.76
CA ILE A 284 -2.41 -3.84 21.95
C ILE A 284 -3.18 -2.93 22.92
N ALA A 285 -2.58 -2.58 24.06
CA ALA A 285 -3.19 -1.70 25.05
C ALA A 285 -3.50 -0.30 24.47
N LEU A 286 -2.59 0.24 23.65
CA LEU A 286 -2.78 1.52 22.97
C LEU A 286 -3.98 1.46 22.00
N MET A 287 -4.08 0.41 21.17
CA MET A 287 -5.20 0.26 20.24
C MET A 287 -6.55 0.15 20.97
N LYS A 288 -6.60 -0.62 22.04
CA LYS A 288 -7.80 -0.73 22.87
C LYS A 288 -8.20 0.60 23.51
N ARG A 289 -7.21 1.34 24.01
CA ARG A 289 -7.44 2.68 24.58
C ARG A 289 -7.98 3.64 23.53
N TRP A 290 -7.39 3.72 22.34
CA TRP A 290 -7.88 4.58 21.27
C TRP A 290 -9.31 4.23 20.86
N LEU A 291 -9.64 2.95 20.77
CA LEU A 291 -11.00 2.52 20.46
C LEU A 291 -11.99 2.95 21.56
N SER A 292 -11.61 2.86 22.85
CA SER A 292 -12.47 3.31 23.96
C SER A 292 -12.61 4.83 24.04
N GLU A 293 -11.63 5.58 23.55
CA GLU A 293 -11.63 7.05 23.47
C GLU A 293 -12.34 7.58 22.20
N GLY A 294 -12.82 6.71 21.32
CA GLY A 294 -13.44 7.10 20.05
C GLY A 294 -12.44 7.64 19.00
N LYS A 295 -11.17 7.31 19.17
CA LYS A 295 -10.11 7.64 18.24
C LYS A 295 -9.91 6.56 17.20
#